data_759206afd18abea384e4fa2cd0291d2d
#
_entry.id   759206afd18abea384e4fa2cd0291d2d
#
_cell.length_a   1.000
_cell.length_b   1.000
_cell.length_c   1.000
_cell.angle_alpha   90.00
_cell.angle_beta   90.00
_cell.angle_gamma   90.00
#
_symmetry.space_group_name_H-M   'P 1'
#
loop_
_entity.id
_entity.type
_entity.pdbx_description
1 polymer ?
#
loop_
_entity_poly.entity_id
_entity_poly.type
_entity_poly.pdbx_seq_one_letter_code
_entity_poly.pdbx_strand_id
1 'polypeptide(L)'
;MDRIATFKSFITRSPADPFPRYGLAMEHKGQGQLDEAWSVFSDLLSQFPDYVATYLMAGGTLVALGRREEAADIYRKGIEVSGRRGDSHAKGELVTALAELEPG
;
A
#
# COMPACT_ATOMS: atom_id res chain seq x y z
N MET A 1 3.91 -16.62 -18.13
CA MET A 1 4.89 -16.40 -17.05
C MET A 1 4.17 -15.91 -15.81
N ASP A 2 4.49 -16.48 -14.66
CA ASP A 2 3.87 -16.12 -13.39
C ASP A 2 4.50 -14.85 -12.84
N ARG A 3 3.74 -13.76 -12.76
CA ARG A 3 4.22 -12.47 -12.27
C ARG A 3 4.57 -12.52 -10.78
N ILE A 4 3.81 -13.30 -10.02
CA ILE A 4 4.10 -13.46 -8.58
C ILE A 4 5.49 -14.05 -8.39
N ALA A 5 5.81 -15.14 -9.11
CA ALA A 5 7.13 -15.75 -9.04
C ALA A 5 8.23 -14.79 -9.51
N THR A 6 7.96 -14.00 -10.54
CA THR A 6 8.90 -12.99 -11.05
C THR A 6 9.21 -11.94 -9.99
N PHE A 7 8.19 -11.39 -9.33
CA PHE A 7 8.40 -10.39 -8.28
C PHE A 7 9.14 -10.99 -7.08
N LYS A 8 8.83 -12.23 -6.69
CA LYS A 8 9.55 -12.90 -5.60
C LYS A 8 11.04 -13.04 -5.91
N SER A 9 11.37 -13.36 -7.17
CA SER A 9 12.76 -13.43 -7.62
C SER A 9 13.45 -12.06 -7.49
N PHE A 10 12.78 -10.98 -7.91
CA PHE A 10 13.33 -9.63 -7.79
C PHE A 10 13.56 -9.24 -6.33
N ILE A 11 12.63 -9.58 -5.43
CA ILE A 11 12.76 -9.31 -4.00
C ILE A 11 14.01 -10.00 -3.46
N THR A 12 14.23 -11.26 -3.84
CA THR A 12 15.41 -12.01 -3.40
C THR A 12 16.71 -11.36 -3.86
N ARG A 13 16.74 -10.85 -5.11
CA ARG A 13 17.93 -10.20 -5.68
C ARG A 13 18.16 -8.80 -5.15
N SER A 14 17.09 -8.08 -4.78
CA SER A 14 17.17 -6.67 -4.38
C SER A 14 16.33 -6.43 -3.13
N PRO A 15 16.71 -7.03 -1.99
CA PRO A 15 15.89 -6.95 -0.78
C PRO A 15 15.75 -5.53 -0.21
N ALA A 16 16.64 -4.62 -0.58
CA ALA A 16 16.59 -3.23 -0.13
C ALA A 16 15.72 -2.33 -1.01
N ASP A 17 15.20 -2.85 -2.12
CA ASP A 17 14.36 -2.10 -3.04
C ASP A 17 12.88 -2.36 -2.71
N PRO A 18 12.11 -1.34 -2.34
CA PRO A 18 10.68 -1.54 -2.04
C PRO A 18 9.83 -1.87 -3.26
N PHE A 19 10.24 -1.49 -4.47
CA PHE A 19 9.42 -1.60 -5.66
C PHE A 19 8.97 -3.03 -5.99
N PRO A 20 9.83 -4.06 -5.95
CA PRO A 20 9.37 -5.42 -6.24
C PRO A 20 8.35 -5.94 -5.22
N ARG A 21 8.46 -5.53 -3.96
CA ARG A 21 7.46 -5.89 -2.93
C ARG A 21 6.13 -5.22 -3.23
N TYR A 22 6.17 -3.95 -3.63
CA TYR A 22 4.97 -3.23 -4.04
C TYR A 22 4.32 -3.94 -5.24
N GLY A 23 5.11 -4.32 -6.24
CA GLY A 23 4.62 -5.06 -7.40
C GLY A 23 3.97 -6.38 -7.03
N LEU A 24 4.57 -7.13 -6.10
CA LEU A 24 4.01 -8.39 -5.61
C LEU A 24 2.64 -8.16 -4.96
N ALA A 25 2.55 -7.17 -4.09
CA ALA A 25 1.27 -6.85 -3.42
C ALA A 25 0.20 -6.46 -4.43
N MET A 26 0.57 -5.64 -5.42
CA MET A 26 -0.37 -5.22 -6.47
C MET A 26 -0.84 -6.40 -7.32
N GLU A 27 0.04 -7.35 -7.59
CA GLU A 27 -0.34 -8.55 -8.35
C GLU A 27 -1.33 -9.41 -7.57
N HIS A 28 -1.10 -9.62 -6.27
CA HIS A 28 -2.06 -10.32 -5.42
C HIS A 28 -3.41 -9.59 -5.41
N LYS A 29 -3.38 -8.27 -5.26
CA LYS A 29 -4.59 -7.45 -5.25
C LYS A 29 -5.36 -7.60 -6.57
N GLY A 30 -4.66 -7.55 -7.68
CA GLY A 30 -5.25 -7.68 -9.02
C GLY A 30 -5.89 -9.04 -9.25
N GLN A 31 -5.41 -10.08 -8.58
CA GLN A 31 -5.97 -11.43 -8.65
C GLN A 31 -7.07 -11.66 -7.61
N GLY A 32 -7.45 -10.65 -6.86
CA GLY A 32 -8.48 -10.78 -5.81
C GLY A 32 -7.98 -11.45 -4.54
N GLN A 33 -6.68 -11.67 -4.42
CA GLN A 33 -6.06 -12.28 -3.25
C GLN A 33 -5.77 -11.19 -2.20
N LEU A 34 -6.84 -10.67 -1.58
CA LEU A 34 -6.75 -9.48 -0.75
C LEU A 34 -5.98 -9.71 0.56
N ASP A 35 -6.12 -10.89 1.17
CA ASP A 35 -5.38 -11.20 2.40
C ASP A 35 -3.87 -11.27 2.13
N GLU A 36 -3.48 -11.92 1.04
CA GLU A 36 -2.08 -11.99 0.63
C GLU A 36 -1.54 -10.60 0.29
N ALA A 37 -2.34 -9.80 -0.43
CA ALA A 37 -1.95 -8.43 -0.76
C ALA A 37 -1.70 -7.60 0.50
N TRP A 38 -2.63 -7.67 1.46
CA TRP A 38 -2.47 -6.95 2.72
C TRP A 38 -1.23 -7.39 3.49
N SER A 39 -0.96 -8.70 3.53
CA SER A 39 0.24 -9.21 4.19
C SER A 39 1.51 -8.58 3.62
N VAL A 40 1.62 -8.53 2.29
CA VAL A 40 2.80 -7.93 1.63
C VAL A 40 2.85 -6.42 1.86
N PHE A 41 1.71 -5.72 1.76
CA PHE A 41 1.66 -4.28 2.04
C PHE A 41 2.04 -3.98 3.49
N SER A 42 1.58 -4.80 4.44
CA SER A 42 1.91 -4.63 5.86
C SER A 42 3.41 -4.73 6.11
N ASP A 43 4.06 -5.73 5.51
CA ASP A 43 5.52 -5.87 5.57
C ASP A 43 6.23 -4.66 4.96
N LEU A 44 5.71 -4.20 3.82
CA LEU A 44 6.27 -3.05 3.11
C LEU A 44 6.18 -1.77 3.97
N LEU A 45 5.03 -1.56 4.62
CA LEU A 45 4.84 -0.41 5.51
C LEU A 45 5.82 -0.45 6.68
N SER A 46 6.08 -1.63 7.22
CA SER A 46 7.01 -1.82 8.33
C SER A 46 8.46 -1.58 7.91
N GLN A 47 8.87 -2.11 6.76
CA GLN A 47 10.26 -2.05 6.31
C GLN A 47 10.61 -0.77 5.55
N PHE A 48 9.64 -0.18 4.86
CA PHE A 48 9.86 0.99 4.00
C PHE A 48 8.77 2.04 4.25
N PRO A 49 8.71 2.59 5.48
CA PRO A 49 7.62 3.50 5.85
C PRO A 49 7.57 4.79 5.04
N ASP A 50 8.66 5.16 4.38
CA ASP A 50 8.72 6.37 3.55
C ASP A 50 8.38 6.13 2.08
N TYR A 51 8.07 4.89 1.71
CA TYR A 51 7.65 4.56 0.35
C TYR A 51 6.17 4.92 0.19
N VAL A 52 5.92 6.14 -0.28
CA VAL A 52 4.60 6.79 -0.24
C VAL A 52 3.52 6.00 -0.97
N ALA A 53 3.86 5.37 -2.10
CA ALA A 53 2.89 4.66 -2.94
C ALA A 53 2.13 3.55 -2.20
N THR A 54 2.72 2.98 -1.15
CA THR A 54 2.11 1.87 -0.42
C THR A 54 0.79 2.27 0.25
N TYR A 55 0.73 3.49 0.81
CA TYR A 55 -0.37 3.88 1.70
C TYR A 55 -1.74 3.88 1.02
N LEU A 56 -1.82 4.40 -0.19
CA LEU A 56 -3.10 4.44 -0.91
C LEU A 56 -3.58 3.04 -1.24
N MET A 57 -2.70 2.19 -1.74
CA MET A 57 -3.05 0.84 -2.17
C MET A 57 -3.32 -0.08 -0.99
N ALA A 58 -2.53 0.04 0.08
CA ALA A 58 -2.74 -0.72 1.31
C ALA A 58 -4.07 -0.36 1.96
N GLY A 59 -4.36 0.93 2.06
CA GLY A 59 -5.65 1.39 2.60
C GLY A 59 -6.82 0.88 1.77
N GLY A 60 -6.73 0.97 0.45
CA GLY A 60 -7.77 0.45 -0.45
C GLY A 60 -8.00 -1.05 -0.30
N THR A 61 -6.92 -1.80 -0.06
CA THR A 61 -7.02 -3.25 0.20
C THR A 61 -7.79 -3.51 1.50
N LEU A 62 -7.50 -2.75 2.54
CA LEU A 62 -8.22 -2.87 3.82
C LEU A 62 -9.69 -2.50 3.67
N VAL A 63 -10.02 -1.49 2.87
CA VAL A 63 -11.43 -1.15 2.57
C VAL A 63 -12.12 -2.34 1.91
N ALA A 64 -11.48 -2.95 0.94
CA ALA A 64 -12.03 -4.12 0.23
C ALA A 64 -12.22 -5.31 1.16
N LEU A 65 -11.37 -5.42 2.20
CA LEU A 65 -11.49 -6.46 3.23
C LEU A 65 -12.54 -6.12 4.31
N GLY A 66 -13.17 -4.96 4.23
CA GLY A 66 -14.15 -4.52 5.22
C GLY A 66 -13.52 -3.97 6.51
N ARG A 67 -12.24 -3.66 6.49
CA ARG A 67 -11.49 -3.20 7.67
C ARG A 67 -11.30 -1.69 7.61
N ARG A 68 -12.42 -0.97 7.73
CA ARG A 68 -12.48 0.47 7.46
C ARG A 68 -11.66 1.31 8.45
N GLU A 69 -11.68 0.98 9.73
CA GLU A 69 -10.93 1.74 10.74
C GLU A 69 -9.42 1.63 10.52
N GLU A 70 -8.95 0.43 10.20
CA GLU A 70 -7.54 0.21 9.89
C GLU A 70 -7.15 0.95 8.60
N ALA A 71 -8.05 0.95 7.60
CA ALA A 71 -7.81 1.70 6.37
C ALA A 71 -7.65 3.19 6.65
N ALA A 72 -8.52 3.75 7.49
CA ALA A 72 -8.44 5.16 7.87
C ALA A 72 -7.11 5.47 8.53
N ASP A 73 -6.63 4.61 9.42
CA ASP A 73 -5.34 4.80 10.09
C ASP A 73 -4.18 4.79 9.08
N ILE A 74 -4.23 3.89 8.09
CA ILE A 74 -3.22 3.82 7.03
C ILE A 74 -3.24 5.09 6.18
N TYR A 75 -4.42 5.59 5.83
CA TYR A 75 -4.53 6.83 5.06
C TYR A 75 -3.99 8.03 5.85
N ARG A 76 -4.32 8.13 7.13
CA ARG A 76 -3.80 9.22 7.98
C ARG A 76 -2.28 9.19 8.06
N LYS A 77 -1.71 8.00 8.21
CA LYS A 77 -0.26 7.84 8.23
C LYS A 77 0.35 8.24 6.88
N GLY A 78 -0.28 7.83 5.79
CA GLY A 78 0.17 8.20 4.46
C GLY A 78 0.14 9.70 4.21
N ILE A 79 -0.88 10.40 4.73
CA ILE A 79 -0.97 11.86 4.64
C ILE A 79 0.23 12.51 5.35
N GLU A 80 0.55 12.02 6.53
CA GLU A 80 1.71 12.50 7.29
C GLU A 80 3.02 12.28 6.51
N VAL A 81 3.23 11.06 6.04
CA VAL A 81 4.46 10.70 5.31
C VAL A 81 4.60 11.49 4.00
N SER A 82 3.52 11.56 3.21
CA SER A 82 3.55 12.30 1.95
C SER A 82 3.79 13.79 2.16
N GLY A 83 3.23 14.34 3.25
CA GLY A 83 3.48 15.74 3.62
C GLY A 83 4.95 15.99 3.94
N ARG A 84 5.57 15.11 4.73
CA ARG A 84 7.01 15.22 5.05
C ARG A 84 7.88 15.08 3.81
N ARG A 85 7.46 14.21 2.86
CA ARG A 85 8.21 13.96 1.63
C ARG A 85 7.98 15.00 0.55
N GLY A 86 7.06 15.93 0.77
CA GLY A 86 6.72 16.94 -0.21
C GLY A 86 5.95 16.41 -1.41
N ASP A 87 5.30 15.26 -1.27
CA ASP A 87 4.50 14.65 -2.33
C ASP A 87 3.05 15.10 -2.22
N SER A 88 2.76 16.28 -2.75
CA SER A 88 1.43 16.88 -2.64
C SER A 88 0.38 16.13 -3.45
N HIS A 89 0.76 15.50 -4.55
CA HIS A 89 -0.17 14.70 -5.35
C HIS A 89 -0.67 13.50 -4.55
N ALA A 90 0.26 12.73 -4.00
CA ALA A 90 -0.08 11.56 -3.19
C ALA A 90 -0.90 11.98 -1.95
N LYS A 91 -0.50 13.08 -1.30
CA LYS A 91 -1.24 13.60 -0.15
C LYS A 91 -2.69 13.89 -0.51
N GLY A 92 -2.92 14.56 -1.64
CA GLY A 92 -4.28 14.88 -2.10
C GLY A 92 -5.12 13.64 -2.34
N GLU A 93 -4.54 12.60 -2.95
CA GLU A 93 -5.24 11.34 -3.18
C GLU A 93 -5.61 10.65 -1.86
N LEU A 94 -4.70 10.68 -0.88
CA LEU A 94 -4.94 10.07 0.43
C LEU A 94 -6.01 10.82 1.22
N VAL A 95 -6.00 12.16 1.16
CA VAL A 95 -7.03 12.99 1.80
C VAL A 95 -8.41 12.66 1.22
N THR A 96 -8.50 12.54 -0.11
CA THR A 96 -9.75 12.18 -0.78
C THR A 96 -10.23 10.79 -0.35
N ALA A 97 -9.32 9.82 -0.34
CA ALA A 97 -9.66 8.45 0.07
C ALA A 97 -10.16 8.39 1.51
N LEU A 98 -9.52 9.13 2.42
CA LEU A 98 -9.95 9.20 3.82
C LEU A 98 -11.33 9.83 3.95
N ALA A 99 -11.57 10.91 3.22
CA ALA A 99 -12.87 11.60 3.24
C ALA A 99 -14.00 10.68 2.79
N GLU A 100 -13.75 9.81 1.82
CA GLU A 100 -14.74 8.85 1.32
C GLU A 100 -15.08 7.80 2.37
N LEU A 101 -14.15 7.48 3.27
CA LEU A 101 -14.38 6.52 4.35
C LEU A 101 -15.16 7.12 5.51
N GLU A 102 -15.07 8.41 5.71
CA GLU A 102 -15.66 9.11 6.83
C GLU A 102 -16.81 10.00 6.34
N PRO A 103 -17.99 9.42 6.03
CA PRO A 103 -19.13 10.22 5.61
C PRO A 103 -19.51 11.15 6.75
N GLY A 104 -19.38 12.43 6.48
CA GLY A 104 -19.60 13.47 7.47
C GLY A 104 -21.04 13.74 7.74
#